data_87fcf60c26448b10afc21820b9a0bada
#
_entry.id   87fcf60c26448b10afc21820b9a0bada
#
_cell.length_a   1.000
_cell.length_b   1.000
_cell.length_c   1.000
_cell.angle_alpha   90.00
_cell.angle_beta   90.00
_cell.angle_gamma   90.00
#
_symmetry.space_group_name_H-M   'P 1'
#
loop_
_entity.id
_entity.type
_entity.pdbx_description
1 polymer ?
#
loop_
_entity_poly.entity_id
_entity_poly.type
_entity_poly.pdbx_seq_one_letter_code
_entity_poly.pdbx_strand_id
1 'polypeptide(L)'
;MSVLSKPCAVCGRTITWRKKWERDWDAVRYCSAACRRAGVSPTDEALEQSVLALLGARAADATICPSEAARALGGDDWRHLMEPARSAARRLVATGDVEITQGGHVVDPSTAKGPIRVRLVRSVAEPERIRRR
;
A
#
# COMPACT_ATOMS: atom_id res chain seq x y z
N MET A 1 -20.93 -16.30 3.45
CA MET A 1 -20.07 -16.15 4.54
C MET A 1 -18.75 -15.58 4.14
N SER A 2 -18.30 -14.61 4.80
CA SER A 2 -17.06 -14.00 4.42
C SER A 2 -15.88 -14.78 4.94
N VAL A 3 -14.77 -14.70 4.21
CA VAL A 3 -13.56 -15.35 4.60
C VAL A 3 -12.70 -14.34 5.33
N LEU A 4 -12.13 -14.74 6.44
CA LEU A 4 -11.26 -13.83 7.18
C LEU A 4 -10.01 -13.57 6.36
N SER A 5 -9.58 -12.35 6.36
CA SER A 5 -8.36 -11.97 5.65
C SER A 5 -7.76 -10.72 6.27
N LYS A 6 -6.51 -10.48 6.02
CA LYS A 6 -5.82 -9.28 6.48
C LYS A 6 -4.62 -9.01 5.58
N PRO A 7 -4.12 -7.77 5.55
CA PRO A 7 -2.95 -7.48 4.73
C PRO A 7 -1.67 -7.91 5.43
N CYS A 8 -0.67 -8.35 4.64
CA CYS A 8 0.65 -8.62 5.17
C CYS A 8 1.28 -7.31 5.64
N ALA A 9 1.89 -7.31 6.80
CA ALA A 9 2.47 -6.09 7.37
C ALA A 9 3.63 -5.54 6.55
N VAL A 10 4.23 -6.34 5.69
CA VAL A 10 5.37 -5.91 4.88
C VAL A 10 5.00 -5.65 3.43
N CYS A 11 4.48 -6.64 2.73
CA CYS A 11 4.21 -6.47 1.31
C CYS A 11 2.80 -5.98 1.00
N GLY A 12 1.93 -5.98 1.99
CA GLY A 12 0.56 -5.48 1.82
C GLY A 12 -0.38 -6.42 1.10
N ARG A 13 0.09 -7.59 0.65
CA ARG A 13 -0.79 -8.52 -0.04
C ARG A 13 -1.73 -9.20 0.96
N THR A 14 -2.87 -9.63 0.48
CA THR A 14 -3.88 -10.22 1.33
C THR A 14 -3.47 -11.60 1.82
N ILE A 15 -3.60 -11.83 3.13
CA ILE A 15 -3.41 -13.13 3.75
C ILE A 15 -4.80 -13.64 4.03
N THR A 16 -5.16 -14.80 3.46
CA THR A 16 -6.47 -15.38 3.65
C THR A 16 -6.38 -16.46 4.73
N TRP A 17 -7.34 -16.46 5.64
CA TRP A 17 -7.36 -17.42 6.74
C TRP A 17 -7.26 -18.85 6.23
N ARG A 18 -6.50 -19.66 6.96
CA ARG A 18 -6.40 -21.07 6.69
C ARG A 18 -6.55 -21.81 7.99
N LYS A 19 -7.01 -23.05 7.90
CA LYS A 19 -7.26 -23.86 9.08
C LYS A 19 -6.02 -24.00 9.96
N LYS A 20 -4.82 -24.04 9.37
CA LYS A 20 -3.61 -24.14 10.15
C LYS A 20 -3.41 -22.97 11.10
N TRP A 21 -4.13 -21.86 10.88
CA TRP A 21 -4.02 -20.68 11.72
C TRP A 21 -5.19 -20.52 12.67
N GLU A 22 -6.03 -21.54 12.77
CA GLU A 22 -7.22 -21.48 13.59
C GLU A 22 -6.97 -21.00 15.02
N ARG A 23 -5.85 -21.36 15.63
CA ARG A 23 -5.57 -20.98 16.99
C ARG A 23 -4.78 -19.69 17.13
N ASP A 24 -4.08 -19.28 16.08
CA ASP A 24 -3.22 -18.12 16.19
C ASP A 24 -3.40 -17.10 15.11
N TRP A 25 -4.60 -17.08 14.49
CA TRP A 25 -4.89 -16.13 13.43
C TRP A 25 -4.60 -14.68 13.86
N ASP A 26 -4.89 -14.33 15.11
CA ASP A 26 -4.66 -12.97 15.58
C ASP A 26 -3.18 -12.61 15.57
N ALA A 27 -2.30 -13.59 15.67
CA ALA A 27 -0.88 -13.34 15.66
C ALA A 27 -0.27 -13.36 14.25
N VAL A 28 -1.04 -13.79 13.24
CA VAL A 28 -0.53 -13.83 11.89
C VAL A 28 -0.43 -12.41 11.35
N ARG A 29 0.77 -12.00 10.92
CA ARG A 29 1.02 -10.67 10.39
C ARG A 29 1.71 -10.68 9.06
N TYR A 30 2.29 -11.79 8.64
CA TYR A 30 3.12 -11.86 7.46
C TYR A 30 2.66 -12.96 6.53
N CYS A 31 2.72 -12.71 5.23
CA CYS A 31 2.29 -13.70 4.25
C CYS A 31 3.29 -14.84 4.10
N SER A 32 4.52 -14.64 4.57
CA SER A 32 5.58 -15.64 4.40
C SER A 32 6.70 -15.41 5.40
N ALA A 33 7.57 -16.40 5.53
CA ALA A 33 8.75 -16.27 6.37
C ALA A 33 9.69 -15.19 5.82
N ALA A 34 9.73 -15.02 4.51
CA ALA A 34 10.56 -13.98 3.89
C ALA A 34 10.11 -12.59 4.34
N CYS A 35 8.80 -12.32 4.35
CA CYS A 35 8.31 -11.04 4.82
C CYS A 35 8.57 -10.86 6.31
N ARG A 36 8.44 -11.95 7.09
CA ARG A 36 8.70 -11.85 8.52
C ARG A 36 10.15 -11.47 8.78
N ARG A 37 11.08 -12.07 8.04
CA ARG A 37 12.49 -11.77 8.24
C ARG A 37 12.86 -10.37 7.75
N ALA A 38 12.28 -9.94 6.63
CA ALA A 38 12.62 -8.66 6.04
C ALA A 38 12.11 -7.48 6.85
N GLY A 39 10.89 -7.58 7.33
CA GLY A 39 10.27 -6.46 8.03
C GLY A 39 10.10 -5.25 7.13
N VAL A 40 9.67 -4.15 7.69
CA VAL A 40 9.52 -2.88 6.97
C VAL A 40 10.78 -2.07 7.30
N SER A 41 11.58 -1.77 6.28
CA SER A 41 12.84 -1.07 6.47
C SER A 41 12.65 0.45 6.45
N PRO A 42 13.67 1.23 6.82
CA PRO A 42 13.57 2.68 6.66
C PRO A 42 13.35 3.11 5.21
N THR A 43 13.90 2.37 4.24
CA THR A 43 13.66 2.66 2.83
C THR A 43 12.19 2.41 2.50
N ASP A 44 11.61 1.35 3.05
CA ASP A 44 10.20 1.05 2.82
C ASP A 44 9.32 2.18 3.36
N GLU A 45 9.66 2.69 4.53
CA GLU A 45 8.91 3.80 5.12
C GLU A 45 9.10 5.08 4.31
N ALA A 46 10.32 5.30 3.81
CA ALA A 46 10.59 6.47 2.97
C ALA A 46 9.77 6.43 1.69
N LEU A 47 9.54 5.23 1.14
CA LEU A 47 8.72 5.09 -0.05
C LEU A 47 7.24 5.43 0.24
N GLU A 48 6.75 5.06 1.41
CA GLU A 48 5.39 5.45 1.82
C GLU A 48 5.30 6.97 1.88
N GLN A 49 6.29 7.62 2.49
CA GLN A 49 6.29 9.06 2.59
C GLN A 49 6.40 9.71 1.22
N SER A 50 7.17 9.12 0.31
CA SER A 50 7.33 9.63 -1.04
C SER A 50 5.99 9.60 -1.78
N VAL A 51 5.24 8.49 -1.66
CA VAL A 51 3.93 8.36 -2.28
C VAL A 51 3.00 9.46 -1.75
N LEU A 52 2.94 9.60 -0.44
CA LEU A 52 2.03 10.56 0.17
C LEU A 52 2.42 12.01 -0.16
N ALA A 53 3.71 12.30 -0.20
CA ALA A 53 4.18 13.65 -0.53
C ALA A 53 3.84 14.01 -1.98
N LEU A 54 4.02 13.08 -2.91
CA LEU A 54 3.70 13.34 -4.30
C LEU A 54 2.20 13.54 -4.49
N LEU A 55 1.40 12.72 -3.84
CA LEU A 55 -0.04 12.86 -3.95
C LEU A 55 -0.53 14.14 -3.27
N GLY A 56 0.08 14.50 -2.16
CA GLY A 56 -0.31 15.72 -1.45
C GLY A 56 0.02 16.98 -2.22
N ALA A 57 0.97 16.91 -3.16
CA ALA A 57 1.36 18.07 -3.94
C ALA A 57 0.52 18.23 -5.20
N ARG A 58 -0.44 17.34 -5.44
CA ARG A 58 -1.25 17.34 -6.66
C ARG A 58 -2.73 17.54 -6.35
N ALA A 59 -3.54 17.68 -7.39
CA ALA A 59 -4.97 17.83 -7.22
C ALA A 59 -5.54 16.61 -6.49
N ALA A 60 -6.65 16.80 -5.80
CA ALA A 60 -7.21 15.77 -4.92
C ALA A 60 -7.48 14.43 -5.59
N ASP A 61 -7.82 14.45 -6.87
CA ASP A 61 -8.12 13.21 -7.57
C ASP A 61 -7.00 12.75 -8.50
N ALA A 62 -5.83 13.37 -8.39
CA ALA A 62 -4.71 13.00 -9.24
C ALA A 62 -4.15 11.64 -8.81
N THR A 63 -3.49 10.98 -9.73
CA THR A 63 -2.86 9.70 -9.45
C THR A 63 -1.38 9.78 -9.73
N ILE A 64 -0.62 8.85 -9.18
CA ILE A 64 0.79 8.70 -9.52
C ILE A 64 1.05 7.24 -9.87
N CYS A 65 2.11 7.00 -10.61
CA CYS A 65 2.61 5.65 -10.83
C CYS A 65 3.58 5.36 -9.67
N PRO A 66 3.65 4.15 -9.15
CA PRO A 66 4.64 3.83 -8.11
C PRO A 66 6.08 4.18 -8.53
N SER A 67 6.37 4.17 -9.84
CA SER A 67 7.68 4.55 -10.32
C SER A 67 8.04 5.99 -9.99
N GLU A 68 7.05 6.87 -9.84
CA GLU A 68 7.32 8.26 -9.49
C GLU A 68 7.88 8.33 -8.07
N ALA A 69 7.33 7.54 -7.15
CA ALA A 69 7.83 7.50 -5.78
C ALA A 69 9.23 6.87 -5.75
N ALA A 70 9.44 5.81 -6.53
CA ALA A 70 10.73 5.15 -6.61
C ALA A 70 11.79 6.10 -7.15
N ARG A 71 11.46 6.86 -8.19
CA ARG A 71 12.40 7.81 -8.78
C ARG A 71 12.71 8.96 -7.85
N ALA A 72 11.72 9.44 -7.13
CA ALA A 72 11.91 10.54 -6.19
C ALA A 72 12.88 10.15 -5.09
N LEU A 73 12.88 8.89 -4.69
CA LEU A 73 13.77 8.44 -3.64
C LEU A 73 15.10 7.95 -4.15
N GLY A 74 15.11 7.22 -5.26
CA GLY A 74 16.32 6.56 -5.75
C GLY A 74 17.10 7.27 -6.83
N GLY A 75 16.56 8.32 -7.39
CA GLY A 75 17.25 9.03 -8.48
C GLY A 75 17.50 8.09 -9.66
N ASP A 76 18.73 8.05 -10.15
CA ASP A 76 19.05 7.24 -11.31
C ASP A 76 19.00 5.75 -11.02
N ASP A 77 19.08 5.36 -9.76
CA ASP A 77 19.06 3.96 -9.38
C ASP A 77 17.72 3.56 -8.82
N TRP A 78 16.66 3.98 -9.46
CA TRP A 78 15.31 3.79 -8.95
C TRP A 78 14.68 2.44 -9.26
N ARG A 79 15.18 1.76 -10.27
CA ARG A 79 14.49 0.55 -10.74
C ARG A 79 14.40 -0.56 -9.69
N HIS A 80 15.42 -0.69 -8.86
CA HIS A 80 15.39 -1.69 -7.80
C HIS A 80 14.38 -1.33 -6.71
N LEU A 81 13.85 -0.10 -6.72
CA LEU A 81 12.85 0.31 -5.75
C LEU A 81 11.42 0.11 -6.23
N MET A 82 11.23 -0.41 -7.46
CA MET A 82 9.87 -0.56 -7.99
C MET A 82 9.00 -1.50 -7.17
N GLU A 83 9.50 -2.70 -6.86
CA GLU A 83 8.68 -3.61 -6.07
C GLU A 83 8.50 -3.09 -4.64
N PRO A 84 9.52 -2.54 -3.99
CA PRO A 84 9.32 -1.89 -2.70
C PRO A 84 8.30 -0.75 -2.76
N ALA A 85 8.25 0.01 -3.87
CA ALA A 85 7.26 1.09 -4.01
C ALA A 85 5.85 0.52 -4.15
N ARG A 86 5.69 -0.61 -4.85
CA ARG A 86 4.39 -1.25 -4.95
C ARG A 86 3.95 -1.79 -3.59
N SER A 87 4.88 -2.35 -2.82
CA SER A 87 4.58 -2.82 -1.47
C SER A 87 4.17 -1.66 -0.57
N ALA A 88 4.85 -0.51 -0.70
CA ALA A 88 4.49 0.68 0.07
C ALA A 88 3.07 1.13 -0.27
N ALA A 89 2.70 1.11 -1.55
CA ALA A 89 1.35 1.48 -1.95
C ALA A 89 0.33 0.51 -1.36
N ARG A 90 0.62 -0.79 -1.35
CA ARG A 90 -0.30 -1.78 -0.76
C ARG A 90 -0.47 -1.56 0.74
N ARG A 91 0.61 -1.21 1.46
CA ARG A 91 0.51 -0.92 2.89
C ARG A 91 -0.36 0.32 3.13
N LEU A 92 -0.23 1.33 2.26
CA LEU A 92 -1.04 2.55 2.38
C LEU A 92 -2.51 2.29 2.04
N VAL A 93 -2.80 1.32 1.19
CA VAL A 93 -4.18 0.90 0.96
C VAL A 93 -4.71 0.28 2.25
N ALA A 94 -3.90 -0.53 2.91
CA ALA A 94 -4.31 -1.20 4.14
C ALA A 94 -4.63 -0.20 5.25
N THR A 95 -3.95 0.94 5.29
CA THR A 95 -4.22 1.95 6.30
C THR A 95 -5.34 2.91 5.88
N GLY A 96 -5.85 2.77 4.67
CA GLY A 96 -6.95 3.63 4.21
C GLY A 96 -6.52 4.94 3.58
N ASP A 97 -5.22 5.15 3.43
CA ASP A 97 -4.71 6.43 2.92
C ASP A 97 -4.84 6.55 1.40
N VAL A 98 -4.71 5.45 0.68
CA VAL A 98 -4.74 5.49 -0.78
C VAL A 98 -5.56 4.33 -1.34
N GLU A 99 -5.86 4.39 -2.61
CA GLU A 99 -6.47 3.29 -3.34
C GLU A 99 -5.68 3.10 -4.63
N ILE A 100 -5.75 1.90 -5.18
CA ILE A 100 -5.04 1.54 -6.40
C ILE A 100 -6.04 1.45 -7.53
N THR A 101 -5.72 2.03 -8.68
CA THR A 101 -6.62 2.00 -9.82
C THR A 101 -5.91 1.47 -11.06
N GLN A 102 -6.70 0.95 -11.97
CA GLN A 102 -6.24 0.57 -13.31
C GLN A 102 -7.37 1.00 -14.25
N GLY A 103 -7.01 1.73 -15.30
CA GLY A 103 -8.02 2.20 -16.23
C GLY A 103 -9.11 3.06 -15.59
N GLY A 104 -8.76 3.73 -14.52
CA GLY A 104 -9.72 4.58 -13.80
C GLY A 104 -10.61 3.86 -12.80
N HIS A 105 -10.45 2.54 -12.66
CA HIS A 105 -11.28 1.78 -11.74
C HIS A 105 -10.45 1.27 -10.57
N VAL A 106 -11.01 1.30 -9.37
CA VAL A 106 -10.34 0.78 -8.18
C VAL A 106 -10.20 -0.72 -8.33
N VAL A 107 -9.02 -1.26 -8.07
CA VAL A 107 -8.75 -2.68 -8.18
C VAL A 107 -8.13 -3.20 -6.89
N ASP A 108 -8.15 -4.52 -6.71
CA ASP A 108 -7.54 -5.16 -5.55
C ASP A 108 -6.03 -5.10 -5.71
N PRO A 109 -5.32 -4.40 -4.83
CA PRO A 109 -3.89 -4.24 -4.95
C PRO A 109 -3.12 -5.55 -4.79
N SER A 110 -3.73 -6.52 -4.13
CA SER A 110 -3.05 -7.80 -3.88
C SER A 110 -2.95 -8.63 -5.15
N THR A 111 -3.92 -8.51 -6.06
CA THR A 111 -3.99 -9.35 -7.25
C THR A 111 -3.80 -8.59 -8.56
N ALA A 112 -3.78 -7.26 -8.51
CA ALA A 112 -3.66 -6.47 -9.72
C ALA A 112 -2.35 -6.75 -10.45
N LYS A 113 -2.41 -6.90 -11.75
CA LYS A 113 -1.24 -7.15 -12.56
C LYS A 113 -1.03 -6.01 -13.54
N GLY A 114 0.20 -5.77 -13.87
CA GLY A 114 0.53 -4.70 -14.81
C GLY A 114 0.59 -3.33 -14.16
N PRO A 115 0.63 -2.29 -14.95
CA PRO A 115 0.77 -0.93 -14.44
C PRO A 115 -0.41 -0.54 -13.58
N ILE A 116 -0.14 0.11 -12.47
CA ILE A 116 -1.17 0.59 -11.55
C ILE A 116 -0.96 2.07 -11.28
N ARG A 117 -2.02 2.72 -10.82
CA ARG A 117 -1.97 4.12 -10.39
C ARG A 117 -2.40 4.18 -8.92
N VAL A 118 -1.86 5.13 -8.19
CA VAL A 118 -2.15 5.31 -6.78
C VAL A 118 -2.84 6.66 -6.60
N ARG A 119 -3.89 6.69 -5.81
CA ARG A 119 -4.69 7.91 -5.62
C ARG A 119 -5.05 8.03 -4.14
N LEU A 120 -5.10 9.26 -3.62
CA LEU A 120 -5.56 9.45 -2.25
C LEU A 120 -7.02 9.09 -2.12
N VAL A 121 -7.37 8.45 -1.02
CA VAL A 121 -8.76 8.13 -0.74
C VAL A 121 -9.43 9.41 -0.27
N ARG A 122 -10.57 9.72 -0.86
CA ARG A 122 -11.34 10.87 -0.45
C ARG A 122 -12.34 10.40 0.54
N SER A 123 -12.14 10.70 1.78
CA SER A 123 -13.03 10.23 2.80
C SER A 123 -14.11 11.23 3.06
N VAL A 124 -15.33 10.78 2.98
CA VAL A 124 -16.43 11.64 3.24
C VAL A 124 -16.50 11.96 4.67
N ALA A 125 -16.00 11.12 5.49
CA ALA A 125 -16.04 11.32 6.91
C ALA A 125 -15.00 12.27 7.34
N GLU A 126 -14.06 12.53 6.48
CA GLU A 126 -13.03 13.31 6.83
C GLU A 126 -13.22 14.69 7.04
N PRO A 127 -14.19 15.29 6.70
CA PRO A 127 -14.32 16.69 6.91
C PRO A 127 -14.06 17.01 8.29
N GLU A 128 -14.31 16.13 9.10
CA GLU A 128 -14.12 16.44 10.39
C GLU A 128 -12.80 16.52 10.74
N ARG A 129 -11.96 15.80 10.26
CA ARG A 129 -10.68 15.89 10.69
C ARG A 129 -10.19 17.09 10.20
N ILE A 130 -10.83 17.64 9.35
CA ILE A 130 -10.28 18.74 8.85
C ILE A 130 -10.66 19.75 9.60
N ARG A 131 -11.69 19.54 10.17
CA ARG A 131 -12.07 20.49 10.88
C ARG A 131 -11.31 20.65 11.91
N ARG A 132 -10.61 20.15 12.00
CA ARG A 132 -9.95 20.31 12.88
C ARG A 132 -9.43 21.33 12.83
N ARG A 133 -9.86 21.58 12.89
CA ARG A 133 -9.73 22.37 13.00
C ARG A 133 -9.67 22.95 13.52
#